data_e0c63963d05683337ded4407518255c1
#
_entry.id   e0c63963d05683337ded4407518255c1
#
_cell.length_a   1.000
_cell.length_b   1.000
_cell.length_c   1.000
_cell.angle_alpha   90.00
_cell.angle_beta   90.00
_cell.angle_gamma   90.00
#
_symmetry.space_group_name_H-M   'P 1'
#
loop_
_entity.id
_entity.type
_entity.pdbx_description
1 polymer ?
#
loop_
_entity_poly.entity_id
_entity_poly.type
_entity_poly.pdbx_seq_one_letter_code
_entity_poly.pdbx_strand_id
1 'polypeptide(L)'
;MSVPAIRVSGVTKHYGALKALGGVDLEVEQGEFFGLLGPNGAGKTTLISALSGLVRPDGGTLAIMGHDVVGDYRNARRNLGVVPQELVFDPFFSVRELLRIQSGYFGIRNNDDWIDEILASLDLSHKAQANMRALSGGMKRRVLVAQALVHRPPVIVLDEPTAGVDVELRQGLWHFIRKLNRDGHTIVLTTHYLEEAEA
;
A
#
# COMPACT_ATOMS: atom_id res chain seq x y z
N MET A 1 -8.15 12.59 22.44
CA MET A 1 -7.82 11.27 21.82
C MET A 1 -7.37 11.55 20.41
N SER A 2 -6.25 10.99 19.97
CA SER A 2 -5.78 11.11 18.59
C SER A 2 -6.73 10.38 17.65
N VAL A 3 -6.87 10.85 16.42
CA VAL A 3 -7.61 10.13 15.39
C VAL A 3 -6.74 8.94 14.96
N PRO A 4 -7.23 7.68 14.98
CA PRO A 4 -6.45 6.55 14.53
C PRO A 4 -6.14 6.65 13.04
N ALA A 5 -5.04 6.05 12.61
CA ALA A 5 -4.65 5.99 11.21
C ALA A 5 -5.64 5.16 10.38
N ILE A 6 -6.07 4.03 10.92
CA ILE A 6 -7.12 3.19 10.33
C ILE A 6 -8.14 2.84 11.42
N ARG A 7 -9.42 2.96 11.09
CA ARG A 7 -10.52 2.44 11.90
C ARG A 7 -11.45 1.61 11.03
N VAL A 8 -11.70 0.38 11.47
CA VAL A 8 -12.64 -0.58 10.85
C VAL A 8 -13.64 -0.98 11.92
N SER A 9 -14.93 -0.84 11.66
CA SER A 9 -15.97 -1.14 12.65
C SER A 9 -17.07 -1.98 12.04
N GLY A 10 -17.21 -3.23 12.51
CA GLY A 10 -18.24 -4.18 12.13
C GLY A 10 -18.30 -4.49 10.63
N VAL A 11 -17.17 -4.44 9.92
CA VAL A 11 -17.14 -4.52 8.45
C VAL A 11 -17.48 -5.92 7.96
N THR A 12 -18.46 -6.00 7.07
CA THR A 12 -18.89 -7.24 6.43
C THR A 12 -18.75 -7.16 4.92
N LYS A 13 -18.43 -8.31 4.29
CA LYS A 13 -18.42 -8.46 2.83
C LYS A 13 -18.75 -9.88 2.43
N HIS A 14 -19.67 -10.00 1.46
CA HIS A 14 -20.05 -11.26 0.86
C HIS A 14 -19.82 -11.23 -0.66
N TYR A 15 -19.44 -12.37 -1.21
CA TYR A 15 -19.38 -12.64 -2.64
C TYR A 15 -20.28 -13.85 -2.91
N GLY A 16 -21.52 -13.58 -3.28
CA GLY A 16 -22.57 -14.63 -3.33
C GLY A 16 -22.75 -15.29 -1.96
N ALA A 17 -22.55 -16.60 -1.87
CA ALA A 17 -22.63 -17.36 -0.62
C ALA A 17 -21.37 -17.27 0.26
N LEU A 18 -20.27 -16.78 -0.30
CA LEU A 18 -19.00 -16.68 0.44
C LEU A 18 -18.99 -15.44 1.33
N LYS A 19 -18.87 -15.63 2.65
CA LYS A 19 -18.66 -14.55 3.61
C LYS A 19 -17.16 -14.26 3.71
N ALA A 20 -16.68 -13.24 2.99
CA ALA A 20 -15.27 -12.87 2.95
C ALA A 20 -14.83 -12.03 4.16
N LEU A 21 -15.72 -11.16 4.67
CA LEU A 21 -15.52 -10.42 5.93
C LEU A 21 -16.75 -10.61 6.82
N GLY A 22 -16.51 -10.96 8.07
CA GLY A 22 -17.55 -11.44 8.97
C GLY A 22 -17.94 -10.50 10.12
N GLY A 23 -17.76 -9.19 9.98
CA GLY A 23 -17.90 -8.23 11.06
C GLY A 23 -16.52 -7.97 11.68
N VAL A 24 -15.62 -7.38 10.88
CA VAL A 24 -14.25 -7.10 11.29
C VAL A 24 -14.19 -5.78 12.03
N ASP A 25 -13.55 -5.80 13.20
CA ASP A 25 -13.18 -4.62 13.98
C ASP A 25 -11.65 -4.55 14.06
N LEU A 26 -11.08 -3.37 13.74
CA LEU A 26 -9.64 -3.13 13.76
C LEU A 26 -9.38 -1.64 13.98
N GLU A 27 -8.43 -1.32 14.82
CA GLU A 27 -7.92 0.03 14.99
C GLU A 27 -6.39 0.00 14.92
N VAL A 28 -5.80 0.90 14.11
CA VAL A 28 -4.36 1.07 13.96
C VAL A 28 -4.02 2.51 14.28
N GLU A 29 -3.10 2.72 15.21
CA GLU A 29 -2.69 4.06 15.64
C GLU A 29 -1.72 4.69 14.63
N GLN A 30 -1.60 6.02 14.67
CA GLN A 30 -0.65 6.74 13.82
C GLN A 30 0.79 6.39 14.18
N GLY A 31 1.61 6.12 13.16
CA GLY A 31 3.01 5.71 13.32
C GLY A 31 3.19 4.23 13.71
N GLU A 32 2.11 3.48 13.89
CA GLU A 32 2.19 2.05 14.21
C GLU A 32 2.69 1.23 13.02
N PHE A 33 3.44 0.16 13.33
CA PHE A 33 3.77 -0.89 12.38
C PHE A 33 2.89 -2.11 12.69
N PHE A 34 1.85 -2.31 11.89
CA PHE A 34 0.81 -3.31 12.14
C PHE A 34 0.90 -4.49 11.16
N GLY A 35 1.06 -5.70 11.67
CA GLY A 35 1.07 -6.95 10.91
C GLY A 35 -0.30 -7.62 10.88
N LEU A 36 -0.92 -7.74 9.71
CA LEU A 36 -2.15 -8.50 9.51
C LEU A 36 -1.82 -9.92 9.05
N LEU A 37 -1.79 -10.84 10.01
CA LEU A 37 -1.45 -12.25 9.80
C LEU A 37 -2.69 -13.10 9.54
N GLY A 38 -2.54 -14.14 8.75
CA GLY A 38 -3.59 -15.13 8.54
C GLY A 38 -3.38 -15.98 7.29
N PRO A 39 -4.02 -17.15 7.20
CA PRO A 39 -3.91 -18.02 6.03
C PRO A 39 -4.50 -17.38 4.77
N ASN A 40 -4.20 -17.98 3.62
CA ASN A 40 -4.85 -17.59 2.37
C ASN A 40 -6.36 -17.82 2.48
N GLY A 41 -7.16 -16.87 1.96
CA GLY A 41 -8.62 -16.89 2.08
C GLY A 41 -9.18 -16.33 3.40
N ALA A 42 -8.34 -15.88 4.34
CA ALA A 42 -8.80 -15.26 5.59
C ALA A 42 -9.46 -13.87 5.42
N GLY A 43 -9.55 -13.34 4.20
CA GLY A 43 -10.16 -12.04 3.93
C GLY A 43 -9.19 -10.86 3.94
N LYS A 44 -7.88 -11.06 4.14
CA LYS A 44 -6.88 -9.96 4.20
C LYS A 44 -6.93 -9.05 2.97
N THR A 45 -6.81 -9.62 1.77
CA THR A 45 -6.87 -8.86 0.50
C THR A 45 -8.24 -8.19 0.30
N THR A 46 -9.34 -8.82 0.77
CA THR A 46 -10.67 -8.20 0.74
C THR A 46 -10.74 -6.97 1.65
N LEU A 47 -10.15 -7.04 2.85
CA LEU A 47 -10.09 -5.91 3.76
C LEU A 47 -9.24 -4.76 3.17
N ILE A 48 -8.07 -5.07 2.60
CA ILE A 48 -7.23 -4.08 1.91
C ILE A 48 -7.97 -3.45 0.73
N SER A 49 -8.66 -4.26 -0.07
CA SER A 49 -9.47 -3.78 -1.20
C SER A 49 -10.61 -2.87 -0.73
N ALA A 50 -11.19 -3.15 0.44
CA ALA A 50 -12.21 -2.29 1.04
C ALA A 50 -11.60 -0.98 1.57
N LEU A 51 -10.43 -1.01 2.24
CA LEU A 51 -9.70 0.18 2.71
C LEU A 51 -9.28 1.08 1.55
N SER A 52 -8.85 0.50 0.41
CA SER A 52 -8.48 1.25 -0.80
C SER A 52 -9.68 1.78 -1.59
N GLY A 53 -10.91 1.37 -1.22
CA GLY A 53 -12.14 1.72 -1.91
C GLY A 53 -12.31 1.04 -3.26
N LEU A 54 -11.59 -0.06 -3.52
CA LEU A 54 -11.77 -0.92 -4.69
C LEU A 54 -12.99 -1.84 -4.52
N VAL A 55 -13.28 -2.21 -3.28
CA VAL A 55 -14.45 -3.04 -2.91
C VAL A 55 -15.30 -2.25 -1.91
N ARG A 56 -16.58 -2.11 -2.20
CA ARG A 56 -17.53 -1.52 -1.25
C ARG A 56 -17.94 -2.58 -0.22
N PRO A 57 -17.85 -2.31 1.08
CA PRO A 57 -18.36 -3.20 2.12
C PRO A 57 -19.89 -3.31 2.03
N ASP A 58 -20.44 -4.43 2.52
CA ASP A 58 -21.88 -4.63 2.60
C ASP A 58 -22.47 -4.02 3.89
N GLY A 59 -21.64 -3.90 4.94
CA GLY A 59 -22.01 -3.27 6.21
C GLY A 59 -20.78 -2.85 6.99
N GLY A 60 -20.99 -2.09 8.05
CA GLY A 60 -19.92 -1.50 8.86
C GLY A 60 -19.33 -0.22 8.26
N THR A 61 -18.27 0.29 8.87
CA THR A 61 -17.58 1.53 8.47
C THR A 61 -16.07 1.34 8.42
N LEU A 62 -15.44 2.05 7.49
CA LEU A 62 -13.98 2.09 7.29
C LEU A 62 -13.54 3.55 7.21
N ALA A 63 -12.54 3.92 8.00
CA ALA A 63 -11.99 5.27 7.96
C ALA A 63 -10.46 5.24 7.92
N ILE A 64 -9.87 6.16 7.14
CA ILE A 64 -8.43 6.43 7.05
C ILE A 64 -8.18 7.85 7.52
N MET A 65 -7.37 8.04 8.56
CA MET A 65 -7.10 9.35 9.17
C MET A 65 -8.41 10.12 9.50
N GLY A 66 -9.45 9.39 9.95
CA GLY A 66 -10.76 9.94 10.25
C GLY A 66 -11.69 10.16 9.04
N HIS A 67 -11.23 9.95 7.82
CA HIS A 67 -12.01 10.10 6.59
C HIS A 67 -12.68 8.79 6.21
N ASP A 68 -14.01 8.79 6.11
CA ASP A 68 -14.80 7.61 5.69
C ASP A 68 -14.45 7.19 4.25
N VAL A 69 -14.13 5.91 4.06
CA VAL A 69 -13.67 5.38 2.77
C VAL A 69 -14.74 5.44 1.68
N VAL A 70 -16.02 5.43 2.04
CA VAL A 70 -17.14 5.48 1.10
C VAL A 70 -17.64 6.92 0.94
N GLY A 71 -17.92 7.62 2.03
CA GLY A 71 -18.51 8.95 2.03
C GLY A 71 -17.52 10.06 1.72
N ASP A 72 -16.28 9.94 2.21
CA ASP A 72 -15.20 10.92 1.98
C ASP A 72 -13.98 10.27 1.30
N TYR A 73 -14.26 9.48 0.27
CA TYR A 73 -13.27 8.64 -0.43
C TYR A 73 -12.08 9.42 -0.98
N ARG A 74 -12.25 10.70 -1.35
CA ARG A 74 -11.15 11.52 -1.89
C ARG A 74 -10.09 11.82 -0.85
N ASN A 75 -10.52 12.19 0.35
CA ASN A 75 -9.61 12.47 1.46
C ASN A 75 -9.04 11.16 2.03
N ALA A 76 -9.85 10.11 2.16
CA ALA A 76 -9.36 8.79 2.54
C ALA A 76 -8.22 8.29 1.62
N ARG A 77 -8.41 8.37 0.29
CA ARG A 77 -7.38 7.94 -0.69
C ARG A 77 -6.12 8.83 -0.70
N ARG A 78 -6.25 10.13 -0.40
CA ARG A 78 -5.08 11.02 -0.27
C ARG A 78 -4.19 10.65 0.91
N ASN A 79 -4.76 10.04 1.93
CA ASN A 79 -4.05 9.60 3.13
C ASN A 79 -3.56 8.15 3.06
N LEU A 80 -3.80 7.43 1.94
CA LEU A 80 -3.52 6.00 1.81
C LEU A 80 -2.66 5.71 0.59
N GLY A 81 -1.52 5.07 0.80
CA GLY A 81 -0.74 4.40 -0.24
C GLY A 81 -0.97 2.89 -0.17
N VAL A 82 -1.25 2.24 -1.30
CA VAL A 82 -1.46 0.79 -1.34
C VAL A 82 -0.53 0.14 -2.34
N VAL A 83 0.19 -0.88 -1.88
CA VAL A 83 1.01 -1.75 -2.73
C VAL A 83 0.28 -3.09 -2.85
N PRO A 84 -0.31 -3.41 -4.00
CA PRO A 84 -1.06 -4.65 -4.20
C PRO A 84 -0.14 -5.87 -4.30
N GLN A 85 -0.67 -7.05 -4.03
CA GLN A 85 0.04 -8.32 -4.18
C GLN A 85 0.45 -8.57 -5.64
N GLU A 86 -0.44 -8.29 -6.59
CA GLU A 86 -0.20 -8.51 -8.01
C GLU A 86 0.66 -7.40 -8.64
N LEU A 87 1.55 -7.78 -9.56
CA LEU A 87 2.37 -6.86 -10.34
C LEU A 87 1.58 -6.29 -11.52
N VAL A 88 0.67 -5.35 -11.24
CA VAL A 88 -0.07 -4.63 -12.29
C VAL A 88 0.70 -3.37 -12.67
N PHE A 89 1.07 -3.22 -13.94
CA PHE A 89 1.76 -2.04 -14.44
C PHE A 89 1.37 -1.74 -15.89
N ASP A 90 1.45 -0.48 -16.27
CA ASP A 90 1.29 -0.07 -17.65
C ASP A 90 2.62 -0.28 -18.41
N PRO A 91 2.64 -1.09 -19.46
CA PRO A 91 3.87 -1.44 -20.16
C PRO A 91 4.36 -0.36 -21.14
N PHE A 92 3.62 0.73 -21.35
CA PHE A 92 3.93 1.75 -22.34
C PHE A 92 4.78 2.91 -21.81
N PHE A 93 4.83 3.06 -20.48
CA PHE A 93 5.53 4.17 -19.83
C PHE A 93 6.90 3.77 -19.27
N SER A 94 7.79 4.72 -19.18
CA SER A 94 8.99 4.62 -18.35
C SER A 94 8.61 4.73 -16.85
N VAL A 95 9.53 4.33 -15.98
CA VAL A 95 9.33 4.42 -14.53
C VAL A 95 8.97 5.84 -14.10
N ARG A 96 9.74 6.85 -14.58
CA ARG A 96 9.51 8.26 -14.23
C ARG A 96 8.16 8.76 -14.73
N GLU A 97 7.80 8.46 -15.98
CA GLU A 97 6.50 8.86 -16.53
C GLU A 97 5.35 8.28 -15.71
N LEU A 98 5.45 7.01 -15.34
CA LEU A 98 4.45 6.33 -14.52
C LEU A 98 4.26 7.04 -13.16
N LEU A 99 5.36 7.42 -12.49
CA LEU A 99 5.30 8.14 -11.22
C LEU A 99 4.76 9.57 -11.37
N ARG A 100 5.08 10.27 -12.47
CA ARG A 100 4.49 11.59 -12.79
C ARG A 100 2.99 11.49 -13.04
N ILE A 101 2.54 10.49 -13.81
CA ILE A 101 1.12 10.22 -14.06
C ILE A 101 0.42 9.95 -12.73
N GLN A 102 1.00 9.10 -11.88
CA GLN A 102 0.46 8.79 -10.56
C GLN A 102 0.34 10.06 -9.68
N SER A 103 1.36 10.92 -9.67
CA SER A 103 1.31 12.23 -8.98
C SER A 103 0.14 13.08 -9.49
N GLY A 104 -0.07 13.07 -10.81
CA GLY A 104 -1.16 13.81 -11.47
C GLY A 104 -2.55 13.38 -11.00
N TYR A 105 -2.77 12.08 -10.74
CA TYR A 105 -4.04 11.59 -10.18
C TYR A 105 -4.36 12.18 -8.79
N PHE A 106 -3.34 12.55 -8.03
CA PHE A 106 -3.49 13.23 -6.73
C PHE A 106 -3.47 14.76 -6.85
N GLY A 107 -3.39 15.30 -8.07
CA GLY A 107 -3.34 16.74 -8.35
C GLY A 107 -2.00 17.39 -8.01
N ILE A 108 -0.94 16.59 -7.80
CA ILE A 108 0.40 17.09 -7.47
C ILE A 108 1.14 17.40 -8.78
N ARG A 109 1.49 18.68 -8.96
CA ARG A 109 2.31 19.16 -10.08
C ARG A 109 3.74 19.36 -9.60
N ASN A 110 4.72 19.23 -10.53
CA ASN A 110 6.15 19.46 -10.23
C ASN A 110 6.68 18.63 -9.06
N ASN A 111 6.45 17.31 -9.09
CA ASN A 111 6.83 16.37 -8.03
C ASN A 111 8.19 15.67 -8.31
N ASP A 112 8.99 16.19 -9.23
CA ASP A 112 10.20 15.48 -9.69
C ASP A 112 11.25 15.31 -8.60
N ASP A 113 11.45 16.29 -7.74
CA ASP A 113 12.41 16.21 -6.64
C ASP A 113 12.06 15.05 -5.69
N TRP A 114 10.76 14.92 -5.36
CA TRP A 114 10.28 13.81 -4.52
C TRP A 114 10.34 12.46 -5.24
N ILE A 115 10.03 12.43 -6.53
CA ILE A 115 10.18 11.22 -7.36
C ILE A 115 11.64 10.78 -7.38
N ASP A 116 12.60 11.71 -7.52
CA ASP A 116 14.02 11.40 -7.50
C ASP A 116 14.48 10.86 -6.14
N GLU A 117 13.98 11.41 -5.04
CA GLU A 117 14.25 10.92 -3.69
C GLU A 117 13.72 9.49 -3.47
N ILE A 118 12.48 9.21 -3.91
CA ILE A 118 11.89 7.87 -3.86
C ILE A 118 12.71 6.89 -4.70
N LEU A 119 13.04 7.26 -5.93
CA LEU A 119 13.80 6.39 -6.83
C LEU A 119 15.20 6.09 -6.29
N ALA A 120 15.87 7.08 -5.67
CA ALA A 120 17.14 6.87 -5.02
C ALA A 120 17.02 5.92 -3.82
N SER A 121 16.00 6.12 -2.98
CA SER A 121 15.76 5.29 -1.79
C SER A 121 15.42 3.84 -2.13
N LEU A 122 14.87 3.59 -3.32
CA LEU A 122 14.50 2.26 -3.82
C LEU A 122 15.54 1.68 -4.79
N ASP A 123 16.72 2.30 -4.95
CA ASP A 123 17.76 1.90 -5.89
C ASP A 123 17.23 1.74 -7.33
N LEU A 124 16.40 2.70 -7.76
CA LEU A 124 15.80 2.75 -9.10
C LEU A 124 16.25 3.94 -9.93
N SER A 125 17.12 4.84 -9.44
CA SER A 125 17.56 6.05 -10.14
C SER A 125 18.13 5.73 -11.52
N HIS A 126 18.94 4.67 -11.63
CA HIS A 126 19.56 4.21 -12.87
C HIS A 126 18.54 3.61 -13.88
N LYS A 127 17.32 3.35 -13.45
CA LYS A 127 16.20 2.82 -14.25
C LYS A 127 15.06 3.81 -14.45
N ALA A 128 15.21 5.06 -14.03
CA ALA A 128 14.15 6.07 -14.11
C ALA A 128 13.57 6.24 -15.52
N GLN A 129 14.39 6.15 -16.55
CA GLN A 129 13.99 6.25 -17.96
C GLN A 129 13.73 4.89 -18.62
N ALA A 130 13.91 3.79 -17.91
CA ALA A 130 13.66 2.46 -18.47
C ALA A 130 12.16 2.21 -18.58
N ASN A 131 11.76 1.51 -19.65
CA ASN A 131 10.38 1.06 -19.79
C ASN A 131 10.09 -0.06 -18.77
N MET A 132 8.86 -0.09 -18.24
CA MET A 132 8.43 -1.09 -17.26
C MET A 132 8.63 -2.53 -17.71
N ARG A 133 8.55 -2.82 -19.02
CA ARG A 133 8.79 -4.17 -19.57
C ARG A 133 10.22 -4.65 -19.36
N ALA A 134 11.19 -3.72 -19.37
CA ALA A 134 12.62 -4.04 -19.27
C ALA A 134 13.08 -4.31 -17.84
N LEU A 135 12.19 -4.18 -16.84
CA LEU A 135 12.51 -4.36 -15.43
C LEU A 135 12.34 -5.81 -14.99
N SER A 136 13.20 -6.25 -14.05
CA SER A 136 13.00 -7.50 -13.32
C SER A 136 11.74 -7.45 -12.45
N GLY A 137 11.24 -8.63 -11.99
CA GLY A 137 10.10 -8.70 -11.09
C GLY A 137 10.30 -7.89 -9.80
N GLY A 138 11.48 -7.98 -9.19
CA GLY A 138 11.83 -7.22 -7.99
C GLY A 138 11.91 -5.71 -8.24
N MET A 139 12.43 -5.27 -9.41
CA MET A 139 12.40 -3.85 -9.78
C MET A 139 10.97 -3.36 -9.98
N LYS A 140 10.10 -4.12 -10.64
CA LYS A 140 8.67 -3.79 -10.80
C LYS A 140 7.99 -3.65 -9.43
N ARG A 141 8.27 -4.54 -8.48
CA ARG A 141 7.75 -4.46 -7.11
C ARG A 141 8.16 -3.14 -6.45
N ARG A 142 9.44 -2.75 -6.55
CA ARG A 142 9.92 -1.46 -6.02
C ARG A 142 9.26 -0.26 -6.70
N VAL A 143 8.94 -0.33 -8.00
CA VAL A 143 8.18 0.73 -8.69
C VAL A 143 6.74 0.82 -8.16
N LEU A 144 6.05 -0.29 -7.85
CA LEU A 144 4.73 -0.25 -7.21
C LEU A 144 4.79 0.40 -5.82
N VAL A 145 5.85 0.14 -5.05
CA VAL A 145 6.08 0.86 -3.78
C VAL A 145 6.28 2.35 -4.04
N ALA A 146 7.09 2.73 -5.05
CA ALA A 146 7.27 4.12 -5.43
C ALA A 146 5.95 4.80 -5.80
N GLN A 147 5.09 4.14 -6.57
CA GLN A 147 3.76 4.66 -6.93
C GLN A 147 2.87 4.92 -5.70
N ALA A 148 2.91 4.03 -4.71
CA ALA A 148 2.15 4.20 -3.47
C ALA A 148 2.62 5.41 -2.65
N LEU A 149 3.85 5.89 -2.86
CA LEU A 149 4.48 6.95 -2.07
C LEU A 149 4.48 8.33 -2.74
N VAL A 150 4.15 8.44 -4.04
CA VAL A 150 4.30 9.70 -4.78
C VAL A 150 3.50 10.87 -4.19
N HIS A 151 2.40 10.59 -3.50
CA HIS A 151 1.54 11.59 -2.87
C HIS A 151 1.79 11.77 -1.36
N ARG A 152 2.88 11.17 -0.83
CA ARG A 152 3.31 11.25 0.58
C ARG A 152 2.20 10.86 1.57
N PRO A 153 1.57 9.68 1.43
CA PRO A 153 0.48 9.28 2.31
C PRO A 153 1.00 8.99 3.73
N PRO A 154 0.28 9.40 4.79
CA PRO A 154 0.65 9.04 6.16
C PRO A 154 0.43 7.55 6.48
N VAL A 155 -0.42 6.87 5.71
CA VAL A 155 -0.73 5.44 5.89
C VAL A 155 -0.34 4.66 4.65
N ILE A 156 0.41 3.57 4.83
CA ILE A 156 0.88 2.71 3.75
C ILE A 156 0.44 1.28 4.05
N VAL A 157 -0.28 0.69 3.11
CA VAL A 157 -0.73 -0.72 3.17
C VAL A 157 0.02 -1.53 2.13
N LEU A 158 0.64 -2.62 2.57
CA LEU A 158 1.47 -3.51 1.75
C LEU A 158 0.85 -4.91 1.77
N ASP A 159 0.31 -5.35 0.62
CA ASP A 159 -0.27 -6.69 0.49
C ASP A 159 0.79 -7.67 -0.01
N GLU A 160 1.31 -8.51 0.89
CA GLU A 160 2.37 -9.50 0.63
C GLU A 160 3.56 -8.90 -0.17
N PRO A 161 4.22 -7.83 0.31
CA PRO A 161 5.18 -7.06 -0.47
C PRO A 161 6.41 -7.85 -0.90
N THR A 162 6.70 -8.96 -0.26
CA THR A 162 7.88 -9.82 -0.50
C THR A 162 7.56 -11.10 -1.25
N ALA A 163 6.29 -11.32 -1.63
CA ALA A 163 5.88 -12.50 -2.39
C ALA A 163 6.63 -12.58 -3.73
N GLY A 164 7.32 -13.71 -3.96
CA GLY A 164 8.08 -13.93 -5.20
C GLY A 164 9.34 -13.08 -5.37
N VAL A 165 9.83 -12.45 -4.30
CA VAL A 165 11.05 -11.65 -4.29
C VAL A 165 12.20 -12.49 -3.71
N ASP A 166 13.38 -12.41 -4.33
CA ASP A 166 14.58 -13.07 -3.82
C ASP A 166 15.05 -12.48 -2.48
N VAL A 167 15.92 -13.22 -1.77
CA VAL A 167 16.33 -12.90 -0.39
C VAL A 167 17.00 -11.53 -0.27
N GLU A 168 17.86 -11.17 -1.20
CA GLU A 168 18.63 -9.93 -1.15
C GLU A 168 17.72 -8.71 -1.38
N LEU A 169 16.87 -8.78 -2.39
CA LEU A 169 15.86 -7.74 -2.68
C LEU A 169 14.84 -7.62 -1.56
N ARG A 170 14.48 -8.72 -0.89
CA ARG A 170 13.60 -8.73 0.27
C ARG A 170 14.18 -7.92 1.41
N GLN A 171 15.45 -8.12 1.74
CA GLN A 171 16.13 -7.36 2.81
C GLN A 171 16.15 -5.85 2.53
N GLY A 172 16.46 -5.44 1.29
CA GLY A 172 16.42 -4.04 0.88
C GLY A 172 15.04 -3.41 1.04
N LEU A 173 13.99 -4.13 0.64
CA LEU A 173 12.61 -3.66 0.78
C LEU A 173 12.20 -3.52 2.26
N TRP A 174 12.56 -4.49 3.11
CA TRP A 174 12.32 -4.41 4.56
C TRP A 174 13.03 -3.23 5.21
N HIS A 175 14.30 -3.00 4.86
CA HIS A 175 15.03 -1.85 5.36
C HIS A 175 14.33 -0.53 5.01
N PHE A 176 13.83 -0.43 3.79
CA PHE A 176 13.11 0.76 3.32
C PHE A 176 11.75 0.93 4.04
N ILE A 177 10.96 -0.14 4.20
CA ILE A 177 9.67 -0.09 4.91
C ILE A 177 9.87 0.35 6.37
N ARG A 178 10.90 -0.18 7.06
CA ARG A 178 11.23 0.24 8.42
C ARG A 178 11.69 1.69 8.50
N LYS A 179 12.40 2.18 7.48
CA LYS A 179 12.76 3.59 7.40
C LYS A 179 11.49 4.44 7.31
N LEU A 180 10.54 4.12 6.44
CA LEU A 180 9.28 4.85 6.33
C LEU A 180 8.52 4.91 7.67
N ASN A 181 8.47 3.80 8.41
CA ASN A 181 7.82 3.80 9.72
C ASN A 181 8.57 4.69 10.74
N ARG A 182 9.91 4.64 10.79
CA ARG A 182 10.72 5.55 11.63
C ARG A 182 10.54 7.01 11.26
N ASP A 183 10.28 7.30 9.98
CA ASP A 183 10.00 8.64 9.47
C ASP A 183 8.54 9.09 9.77
N GLY A 184 7.77 8.27 10.50
CA GLY A 184 6.43 8.59 11.03
C GLY A 184 5.26 8.04 10.22
N HIS A 185 5.50 7.29 9.14
CA HIS A 185 4.40 6.64 8.42
C HIS A 185 3.81 5.46 9.21
N THR A 186 2.49 5.34 9.18
CA THR A 186 1.79 4.13 9.64
C THR A 186 1.91 3.05 8.59
N ILE A 187 2.37 1.86 8.98
CA ILE A 187 2.55 0.74 8.07
C ILE A 187 1.57 -0.37 8.43
N VAL A 188 0.78 -0.82 7.47
CA VAL A 188 0.00 -2.05 7.58
C VAL A 188 0.51 -3.05 6.56
N LEU A 189 0.90 -4.21 7.03
CA LEU A 189 1.50 -5.26 6.23
C LEU A 189 0.67 -6.52 6.33
N THR A 190 0.32 -7.13 5.19
CA THR A 190 -0.12 -8.52 5.19
C THR A 190 1.04 -9.44 4.86
N THR A 191 1.15 -10.52 5.58
CA THR A 191 2.08 -11.60 5.30
C THR A 191 1.53 -12.93 5.78
N HIS A 192 2.01 -14.01 5.22
CA HIS A 192 1.80 -15.37 5.72
C HIS A 192 3.08 -15.92 6.41
N TYR A 193 4.15 -15.14 6.46
CA TYR A 193 5.41 -15.48 7.12
C TYR A 193 5.47 -14.80 8.49
N LEU A 194 5.52 -15.59 9.58
CA LEU A 194 5.65 -15.08 10.95
C LEU A 194 6.93 -14.26 11.15
N GLU A 195 8.04 -14.70 10.56
CA GLU A 195 9.33 -14.02 10.63
C GLU A 195 9.31 -12.59 10.07
N GLU A 196 8.40 -12.32 9.14
CA GLU A 196 8.23 -10.98 8.56
C GLU A 196 7.44 -10.04 9.46
N ALA A 197 6.59 -10.57 10.33
CA ALA A 197 5.79 -9.78 11.27
C ALA A 197 6.55 -9.46 12.57
N GLU A 198 7.56 -10.27 12.91
CA GLU A 198 8.40 -10.07 14.11
C GLU A 198 9.65 -9.23 13.82
N ALA A 199 9.93 -8.99 12.57
CA ALA A 199 11.11 -8.28 12.10
C ALA A 199 10.90 -6.77 12.03
#